data_e76ba58d679b421eb1c407f55211d26b
#
_entry.id   e76ba58d679b421eb1c407f55211d26b
#
_cell.length_a   1.000
_cell.length_b   1.000
_cell.length_c   1.000
_cell.angle_alpha   90.00
_cell.angle_beta   90.00
_cell.angle_gamma   90.00
#
_symmetry.space_group_name_H-M   'P 1'
#
loop_
_entity.id
_entity.type
_entity.pdbx_description
1 polymer ?
#
loop_
_entity_poly.entity_id
_entity_poly.type
_entity_poly.pdbx_seq_one_letter_code
_entity_poly.pdbx_strand_id
1 'polypeptide(L)'
;MTPQTAAVILLRVFSGIPLAFRKALFITLAFLFYLVVPRQRFIALHNLSRAFPEKSPAEIGKIARGVYRHIGILAAEFFESPRLTRQKIRQRMTIEGWEHCRRALEKGKGMLLLTGHLGNWELSATVFALLVKPL
;
A
#
# COMPACT_ATOMS: atom_id res chain seq x y z
N MET A 1 0.80 6.50 -27.79
CA MET A 1 0.23 5.75 -26.65
C MET A 1 -0.02 6.75 -25.53
N THR A 2 -1.25 6.88 -25.04
CA THR A 2 -1.53 7.80 -23.94
C THR A 2 -0.91 7.30 -22.63
N PRO A 3 -0.57 8.18 -21.66
CA PRO A 3 -0.06 7.76 -20.35
C PRO A 3 -0.98 6.77 -19.63
N GLN A 4 -2.29 6.94 -19.81
CA GLN A 4 -3.32 6.06 -19.26
C GLN A 4 -3.23 4.64 -19.84
N THR A 5 -3.03 4.52 -21.14
CA THR A 5 -2.87 3.20 -21.81
C THR A 5 -1.62 2.48 -21.32
N ALA A 6 -0.51 3.20 -21.15
CA ALA A 6 0.73 2.64 -20.62
C ALA A 6 0.56 2.13 -19.17
N ALA A 7 -0.10 2.90 -18.32
CA ALA A 7 -0.37 2.49 -16.92
C ALA A 7 -1.23 1.22 -16.85
N VAL A 8 -2.29 1.13 -17.66
CA VAL A 8 -3.15 -0.07 -17.72
C VAL A 8 -2.39 -1.30 -18.19
N ILE A 9 -1.53 -1.16 -19.21
CA ILE A 9 -0.69 -2.26 -19.71
C ILE A 9 0.26 -2.72 -18.61
N LEU A 10 0.97 -1.80 -17.94
CA LEU A 10 1.85 -2.13 -16.81
C LEU A 10 1.12 -2.87 -15.70
N LEU A 11 -0.04 -2.37 -15.28
CA LEU A 11 -0.87 -3.03 -14.28
C LEU A 11 -1.23 -4.46 -14.68
N ARG A 12 -1.63 -4.68 -15.93
CA ARG A 12 -1.98 -6.01 -16.45
C ARG A 12 -0.78 -6.95 -16.51
N VAL A 13 0.35 -6.49 -17.01
CA VAL A 13 1.59 -7.27 -17.11
C VAL A 13 2.05 -7.70 -15.71
N PHE A 14 2.20 -6.75 -14.80
CA PHE A 14 2.66 -7.06 -13.44
C PHE A 14 1.64 -7.90 -12.65
N SER A 15 0.34 -7.69 -12.86
CA SER A 15 -0.68 -8.55 -12.23
C SER A 15 -0.58 -10.01 -12.69
N GLY A 16 0.00 -10.28 -13.86
CA GLY A 16 0.26 -11.62 -14.39
C GLY A 16 1.36 -12.38 -13.64
N ILE A 17 2.31 -11.67 -13.04
CA ILE A 17 3.43 -12.25 -12.31
C ILE A 17 2.95 -12.78 -10.95
N PRO A 18 3.33 -14.00 -10.52
CA PRO A 18 3.00 -14.51 -9.19
C PRO A 18 3.47 -13.55 -8.08
N LEU A 19 2.65 -13.40 -7.03
CA LEU A 19 2.88 -12.42 -5.95
C LEU A 19 4.26 -12.57 -5.29
N ALA A 20 4.75 -13.80 -5.12
CA ALA A 20 6.05 -14.06 -4.52
C ALA A 20 7.20 -13.43 -5.33
N PHE A 21 7.18 -13.58 -6.65
CA PHE A 21 8.18 -12.98 -7.54
C PHE A 21 8.05 -11.45 -7.58
N ARG A 22 6.83 -10.91 -7.60
CA ARG A 22 6.61 -9.47 -7.49
C ARG A 22 7.17 -8.92 -6.18
N LYS A 23 6.90 -9.59 -5.04
CA LYS A 23 7.44 -9.18 -3.74
C LYS A 23 8.96 -9.18 -3.75
N ALA A 24 9.60 -10.23 -4.26
CA ALA A 24 11.04 -10.29 -4.37
C ALA A 24 11.59 -9.12 -5.21
N LEU A 25 11.02 -8.88 -6.39
CA LEU A 25 11.42 -7.79 -7.28
C LEU A 25 11.28 -6.41 -6.61
N PHE A 26 10.09 -6.08 -6.10
CA PHE A 26 9.85 -4.75 -5.55
C PHE A 26 10.57 -4.50 -4.22
N ILE A 27 10.78 -5.53 -3.39
CA ILE A 27 11.63 -5.43 -2.21
C ILE A 27 13.08 -5.14 -2.62
N THR A 28 13.60 -5.83 -3.63
CA THR A 28 14.94 -5.58 -4.15
C THR A 28 15.08 -4.16 -4.69
N LEU A 29 14.11 -3.69 -5.47
CA LEU A 29 14.10 -2.31 -5.98
C LEU A 29 14.04 -1.28 -4.85
N ALA A 30 13.24 -1.50 -3.82
CA ALA A 30 13.15 -0.64 -2.65
C ALA A 30 14.48 -0.59 -1.88
N PHE A 31 15.18 -1.72 -1.75
CA PHE A 31 16.51 -1.75 -1.14
C PHE A 31 17.57 -1.06 -2.01
N LEU A 32 17.54 -1.25 -3.32
CA LEU A 32 18.43 -0.52 -4.23
C LEU A 32 18.19 0.99 -4.11
N PHE A 33 16.93 1.42 -4.07
CA PHE A 33 16.57 2.82 -3.85
C PHE A 33 17.13 3.34 -2.51
N TYR A 34 16.99 2.56 -1.42
CA TYR A 34 17.57 2.90 -0.11
C TYR A 34 19.08 3.08 -0.16
N LEU A 35 19.79 2.28 -0.97
CA LEU A 35 21.26 2.35 -1.09
C LEU A 35 21.70 3.51 -1.98
N VAL A 36 21.03 3.71 -3.13
CA VAL A 36 21.47 4.62 -4.19
C VAL A 36 21.00 6.05 -3.96
N VAL A 37 19.89 6.27 -3.20
CA VAL A 37 19.35 7.60 -2.95
C VAL A 37 19.59 8.04 -1.50
N PRO A 38 20.79 8.59 -1.19
CA PRO A 38 21.20 8.89 0.19
C PRO A 38 20.29 9.94 0.86
N ARG A 39 19.77 10.88 0.09
CA ARG A 39 18.86 11.92 0.60
C ARG A 39 17.61 11.33 1.26
N GLN A 40 16.95 10.37 0.60
CA GLN A 40 15.73 9.75 1.12
C GLN A 40 16.03 8.89 2.34
N ARG A 41 17.15 8.15 2.30
CA ARG A 41 17.62 7.40 3.46
C ARG A 41 17.89 8.30 4.65
N PHE A 42 18.56 9.45 4.44
CA PHE A 42 18.84 10.42 5.49
C PHE A 42 17.54 10.96 6.11
N ILE A 43 16.54 11.36 5.29
CA ILE A 43 15.24 11.84 5.76
C ILE A 43 14.56 10.77 6.61
N ALA A 44 14.54 9.51 6.16
CA ALA A 44 13.92 8.42 6.91
C ALA A 44 14.62 8.19 8.26
N LEU A 45 15.93 8.13 8.29
CA LEU A 45 16.71 7.96 9.52
C LEU A 45 16.52 9.13 10.48
N HIS A 46 16.56 10.36 9.97
CA HIS A 46 16.34 11.57 10.76
C HIS A 46 14.95 11.60 11.40
N ASN A 47 13.90 11.34 10.61
CA ASN A 47 12.54 11.33 11.13
C ASN A 47 12.31 10.22 12.16
N LEU A 48 12.86 9.03 11.93
CA LEU A 48 12.79 7.91 12.87
C LEU A 48 13.52 8.21 14.16
N SER A 49 14.70 8.82 14.12
CA SER A 49 15.45 9.22 15.34
C SER A 49 14.69 10.26 16.17
N ARG A 50 13.91 11.13 15.52
CA ARG A 50 13.04 12.09 16.23
C ARG A 50 11.78 11.45 16.80
N ALA A 51 11.22 10.47 16.11
CA ALA A 51 10.01 9.77 16.54
C ALA A 51 10.29 8.76 17.67
N PHE A 52 11.50 8.23 17.72
CA PHE A 52 11.95 7.21 18.69
C PHE A 52 13.29 7.61 19.31
N PRO A 53 13.31 8.68 20.12
CA PRO A 53 14.56 9.21 20.70
C PRO A 53 15.26 8.22 21.63
N GLU A 54 14.51 7.25 22.18
CA GLU A 54 15.01 6.21 23.08
C GLU A 54 15.76 5.07 22.36
N LYS A 55 15.67 5.00 21.01
CA LYS A 55 16.27 3.91 20.25
C LYS A 55 17.69 4.23 19.80
N SER A 56 18.53 3.21 19.85
CA SER A 56 19.91 3.29 19.33
C SER A 56 19.93 3.50 17.81
N PRO A 57 21.03 4.06 17.24
CA PRO A 57 21.20 4.20 15.81
C PRO A 57 21.07 2.88 15.04
N ALA A 58 21.49 1.77 15.65
CA ALA A 58 21.38 0.44 15.06
C ALA A 58 19.91 0.01 14.92
N GLU A 59 19.09 0.24 15.95
CA GLU A 59 17.65 -0.04 15.94
C GLU A 59 16.92 0.84 14.94
N ILE A 60 17.24 2.15 14.89
CA ILE A 60 16.71 3.07 13.90
C ILE A 60 17.02 2.59 12.47
N GLY A 61 18.25 2.18 12.23
CA GLY A 61 18.66 1.60 10.94
C GLY A 61 17.90 0.32 10.59
N LYS A 62 17.59 -0.53 11.58
CA LYS A 62 16.76 -1.73 11.39
C LYS A 62 15.32 -1.36 11.03
N ILE A 63 14.74 -0.39 11.72
CA ILE A 63 13.38 0.11 11.42
C ILE A 63 13.34 0.70 10.02
N ALA A 64 14.30 1.55 9.65
CA ALA A 64 14.38 2.15 8.31
C ALA A 64 14.38 1.06 7.21
N ARG A 65 15.21 0.03 7.34
CA ARG A 65 15.21 -1.09 6.39
C ARG A 65 13.87 -1.83 6.35
N GLY A 66 13.23 -1.97 7.51
CA GLY A 66 11.88 -2.53 7.61
C GLY A 66 10.85 -1.73 6.83
N VAL A 67 10.90 -0.39 6.90
CA VAL A 67 10.02 0.52 6.14
C VAL A 67 10.21 0.32 4.65
N TYR A 68 11.46 0.32 4.14
CA TYR A 68 11.71 0.12 2.71
C TYR A 68 11.29 -1.27 2.22
N ARG A 69 11.51 -2.31 3.04
CA ARG A 69 10.98 -3.65 2.75
C ARG A 69 9.44 -3.62 2.64
N HIS A 70 8.77 -2.92 3.55
CA HIS A 70 7.31 -2.81 3.54
C HIS A 70 6.80 -2.05 2.31
N ILE A 71 7.45 -0.95 1.93
CA ILE A 71 7.16 -0.21 0.69
C ILE A 71 7.23 -1.14 -0.53
N GLY A 72 8.25 -1.99 -0.62
CA GLY A 72 8.35 -2.99 -1.67
C GLY A 72 7.18 -3.98 -1.68
N ILE A 73 6.72 -4.43 -0.49
CA ILE A 73 5.54 -5.29 -0.37
C ILE A 73 4.28 -4.56 -0.84
N LEU A 74 4.07 -3.32 -0.41
CA LEU A 74 2.92 -2.50 -0.81
C LEU A 74 2.87 -2.33 -2.33
N ALA A 75 4.00 -1.98 -2.94
CA ALA A 75 4.11 -1.85 -4.40
C ALA A 75 3.76 -3.17 -5.11
N ALA A 76 4.27 -4.31 -4.64
CA ALA A 76 3.94 -5.61 -5.21
C ALA A 76 2.45 -5.94 -5.10
N GLU A 77 1.82 -5.61 -3.98
CA GLU A 77 0.40 -5.88 -3.71
C GLU A 77 -0.53 -4.94 -4.48
N PHE A 78 -0.11 -3.69 -4.72
CA PHE A 78 -0.87 -2.73 -5.54
C PHE A 78 -1.22 -3.29 -6.92
N PHE A 79 -0.30 -4.05 -7.54
CA PHE A 79 -0.56 -4.72 -8.82
C PHE A 79 -1.55 -5.90 -8.74
N GLU A 80 -2.05 -6.25 -7.54
CA GLU A 80 -3.16 -7.19 -7.40
C GLU A 80 -4.53 -6.51 -7.62
N SER A 81 -4.60 -5.17 -7.52
CA SER A 81 -5.85 -4.39 -7.61
C SER A 81 -6.73 -4.77 -8.81
N PRO A 82 -6.20 -4.95 -10.06
CA PRO A 82 -7.03 -5.33 -11.20
C PRO A 82 -7.65 -6.73 -11.11
N ARG A 83 -7.13 -7.58 -10.22
CA ARG A 83 -7.59 -8.96 -10.02
C ARG A 83 -8.48 -9.14 -8.79
N LEU A 84 -8.67 -8.06 -8.02
CA LEU A 84 -9.56 -8.07 -6.88
C LEU A 84 -11.02 -8.19 -7.34
N THR A 85 -11.74 -9.09 -6.71
CA THR A 85 -13.18 -9.25 -6.84
C THR A 85 -13.82 -9.23 -5.47
N ARG A 86 -15.10 -8.89 -5.38
CA ARG A 86 -15.86 -8.95 -4.12
C ARG A 86 -15.73 -10.31 -3.42
N GLN A 87 -15.71 -11.39 -4.19
CA GLN A 87 -15.54 -12.74 -3.64
C GLN A 87 -14.16 -12.92 -3.01
N LYS A 88 -13.07 -12.52 -3.70
CA LYS A 88 -11.71 -12.61 -3.16
C LYS A 88 -11.51 -11.74 -1.91
N ILE A 89 -12.12 -10.56 -1.89
CA ILE A 89 -12.08 -9.67 -0.73
C ILE A 89 -12.71 -10.37 0.47
N ARG A 90 -13.93 -10.90 0.33
CA ARG A 90 -14.64 -11.61 1.40
C ARG A 90 -13.90 -12.84 1.92
N GLN A 91 -13.12 -13.51 1.06
CA GLN A 91 -12.35 -14.70 1.44
C GLN A 91 -11.03 -14.37 2.17
N ARG A 92 -10.46 -13.19 1.94
CA ARG A 92 -9.10 -12.85 2.37
C ARG A 92 -9.03 -11.71 3.38
N MET A 93 -10.10 -10.96 3.56
CA MET A 93 -10.13 -9.76 4.37
C MET A 93 -11.33 -9.75 5.29
N THR A 94 -11.09 -9.38 6.54
CA THR A 94 -12.14 -9.06 7.51
C THR A 94 -12.27 -7.54 7.57
N ILE A 95 -13.51 -7.05 7.47
CA ILE A 95 -13.80 -5.62 7.56
C ILE A 95 -14.63 -5.41 8.82
N GLU A 96 -14.03 -4.75 9.78
CA GLU A 96 -14.69 -4.38 11.03
C GLU A 96 -15.31 -2.97 10.88
N GLY A 97 -16.45 -2.74 11.54
CA GLY A 97 -17.13 -1.44 11.52
C GLY A 97 -17.85 -1.10 10.21
N TRP A 98 -18.06 -2.06 9.32
CA TRP A 98 -18.77 -1.86 8.05
C TRP A 98 -20.17 -1.26 8.23
N GLU A 99 -20.84 -1.60 9.32
CA GLU A 99 -22.17 -1.08 9.67
C GLU A 99 -22.17 0.45 9.87
N HIS A 100 -21.07 1.06 10.30
CA HIS A 100 -20.95 2.52 10.42
C HIS A 100 -20.95 3.18 9.03
N CYS A 101 -20.22 2.61 8.08
CA CYS A 101 -20.20 3.09 6.70
C CYS A 101 -21.59 2.97 6.06
N ARG A 102 -22.24 1.81 6.22
CA ARG A 102 -23.59 1.58 5.68
C ARG A 102 -24.59 2.61 6.21
N ARG A 103 -24.64 2.79 7.54
CA ARG A 103 -25.54 3.80 8.18
C ARG A 103 -25.25 5.23 7.70
N ALA A 104 -23.99 5.57 7.42
CA ALA A 104 -23.65 6.89 6.89
C ALA A 104 -24.16 7.07 5.46
N LEU A 105 -24.03 6.05 4.61
CA LEU A 105 -24.47 6.07 3.21
C LEU A 105 -26.00 6.07 3.10
N GLU A 106 -26.71 5.37 3.99
CA GLU A 106 -28.19 5.34 4.05
C GLU A 106 -28.81 6.72 4.25
N LYS A 107 -28.08 7.67 4.85
CA LYS A 107 -28.51 9.06 5.03
C LYS A 107 -28.55 9.89 3.72
N GLY A 108 -28.03 9.36 2.62
CA GLY A 108 -28.04 10.02 1.31
C GLY A 108 -27.20 11.28 1.18
N LYS A 109 -26.44 11.67 2.22
CA LYS A 109 -25.62 12.90 2.26
C LYS A 109 -24.15 12.67 1.84
N GLY A 110 -23.80 11.44 1.46
CA GLY A 110 -22.43 11.03 1.24
C GLY A 110 -21.67 10.74 2.55
N MET A 111 -20.38 10.42 2.42
CA MET A 111 -19.53 10.10 3.54
C MET A 111 -18.11 10.56 3.27
N LEU A 112 -17.45 11.15 4.27
CA LEU A 112 -16.02 11.40 4.25
C LEU A 112 -15.32 10.24 4.96
N LEU A 113 -14.39 9.59 4.25
CA LEU A 113 -13.55 8.55 4.80
C LEU A 113 -12.18 9.14 5.13
N LEU A 114 -11.86 9.21 6.42
CA LEU A 114 -10.54 9.61 6.88
C LEU A 114 -9.66 8.37 7.01
N THR A 115 -8.49 8.39 6.39
CA THR A 115 -7.51 7.30 6.48
C THR A 115 -6.10 7.83 6.67
N GLY A 116 -5.18 6.99 7.09
CA GLY A 116 -3.76 7.28 7.23
C GLY A 116 -2.91 6.36 6.36
N HIS A 117 -1.61 6.70 6.22
CA HIS A 117 -0.62 5.88 5.52
C HIS A 117 -0.18 4.69 6.38
N LEU A 118 -1.13 3.84 6.78
CA LEU A 118 -0.89 2.64 7.56
C LEU A 118 -1.23 1.40 6.75
N GLY A 119 -0.35 0.40 6.76
CA GLY A 119 -0.54 -0.82 5.97
C GLY A 119 -0.67 -0.53 4.47
N ASN A 120 -1.52 -1.28 3.79
CA ASN A 120 -1.77 -1.10 2.35
C ASN A 120 -3.02 -0.23 2.11
N TRP A 121 -2.90 1.07 2.35
CA TRP A 121 -4.00 2.04 2.18
C TRP A 121 -4.52 2.12 0.74
N GLU A 122 -3.64 1.94 -0.27
CA GLU A 122 -4.02 1.93 -1.69
C GLU A 122 -4.94 0.75 -2.01
N LEU A 123 -4.59 -0.42 -1.47
CA LEU A 123 -5.45 -1.60 -1.61
C LEU A 123 -6.76 -1.41 -0.87
N SER A 124 -6.74 -0.77 0.31
CA SER A 124 -7.94 -0.45 1.09
C SER A 124 -8.91 0.44 0.32
N ALA A 125 -8.42 1.46 -0.40
CA ALA A 125 -9.25 2.30 -1.26
C ALA A 125 -9.94 1.49 -2.37
N THR A 126 -9.20 0.58 -3.02
CA THR A 126 -9.75 -0.32 -4.04
C THR A 126 -10.81 -1.26 -3.46
N VAL A 127 -10.54 -1.83 -2.28
CA VAL A 127 -11.47 -2.71 -1.56
C VAL A 127 -12.76 -1.97 -1.22
N PHE A 128 -12.63 -0.75 -0.69
CA PHE A 128 -13.77 0.09 -0.34
C PHE A 128 -14.63 0.39 -1.57
N ALA A 129 -14.03 0.82 -2.67
CA ALA A 129 -14.74 1.10 -3.93
C ALA A 129 -15.52 -0.13 -4.45
N LEU A 130 -14.90 -1.32 -4.40
CA LEU A 130 -15.54 -2.56 -4.84
C LEU A 130 -16.69 -3.01 -3.95
N LEU A 131 -16.70 -2.66 -2.67
CA LEU A 131 -17.72 -3.09 -1.72
C LEU A 131 -18.89 -2.12 -1.65
N VAL A 132 -18.64 -0.81 -1.73
CA VAL A 132 -19.69 0.23 -1.56
C VAL A 132 -20.41 0.49 -2.85
N LYS A 133 -19.76 0.92 -3.88
CA LYS A 133 -20.20 1.12 -5.27
C LYS A 133 -18.97 1.46 -6.11
N PRO A 134 -18.98 1.20 -7.43
CA PRO A 134 -18.00 1.85 -8.30
C PRO A 134 -18.21 3.37 -8.17
N LEU A 135 -17.10 4.05 -7.84
CA LEU A 135 -17.02 5.51 -7.86
C LEU A 135 -17.15 6.01 -9.29
#